data_6accbafab74f77d14cf1ff2641195071
#
_entry.id   6accbafab74f77d14cf1ff2641195071
#
_cell.length_a   1.000
_cell.length_b   1.000
_cell.length_c   1.000
_cell.angle_alpha   90.00
_cell.angle_beta   90.00
_cell.angle_gamma   90.00
#
_symmetry.space_group_name_H-M   'P 1'
#
loop_
_entity.id
_entity.type
_entity.pdbx_description
1 polymer ?
#
loop_
_entity_poly.entity_id
_entity_poly.type
_entity_poly.pdbx_seq_one_letter_code
_entity_poly.pdbx_strand_id
1 'polypeptide(L)'
;MIGSFGEEVGWRGYMLTRLIDARVPRPVLVSGLVWGAWHLPLMVAGVYYAGPFLLLSILLFMVTVTSFGYVMAYLRLTSGSIWPAVLLHASWNAITQNVFDLFTKGESALLWTGESGVFVALALLAVAFMVTRKQWTIIRTLPGKGERPVQEPRSL
;
A
#
# COMPACT_ATOMS: atom_id res chain seq x y z
N MET A 1 1.27 5.22 15.33
CA MET A 1 2.67 5.30 14.84
C MET A 1 3.44 3.99 14.97
N ILE A 2 3.50 3.35 16.14
CA ILE A 2 4.26 2.08 16.32
C ILE A 2 3.72 0.96 15.42
N GLY A 3 2.39 0.79 15.34
CA GLY A 3 1.77 -0.21 14.46
C GLY A 3 2.13 0.01 12.99
N SER A 4 1.92 1.22 12.47
CA SER A 4 2.24 1.57 11.08
C SER A 4 3.72 1.36 10.75
N PHE A 5 4.64 1.65 11.70
CA PHE A 5 6.07 1.37 11.53
C PHE A 5 6.32 -0.15 11.37
N GLY A 6 5.79 -0.97 12.27
CA GLY A 6 5.94 -2.42 12.21
C GLY A 6 5.39 -3.01 10.92
N GLU A 7 4.22 -2.54 10.48
CA GLU A 7 3.62 -2.95 9.22
C GLU A 7 4.49 -2.56 8.03
N GLU A 8 4.99 -1.33 7.94
CA GLU A 8 5.78 -0.90 6.80
C GLU A 8 7.16 -1.58 6.74
N VAL A 9 7.75 -1.92 7.88
CA VAL A 9 8.96 -2.79 7.93
C VAL A 9 8.66 -4.15 7.30
N GLY A 10 7.52 -4.75 7.63
CA GLY A 10 7.09 -6.03 7.06
C GLY A 10 6.71 -5.93 5.58
N TRP A 11 5.80 -5.03 5.24
CA TRP A 11 5.20 -4.97 3.91
C TRP A 11 6.13 -4.35 2.87
N ARG A 12 6.66 -3.13 3.13
CA ARG A 12 7.46 -2.36 2.14
C ARG A 12 8.96 -2.57 2.36
N GLY A 13 9.38 -2.83 3.60
CA GLY A 13 10.77 -3.15 3.92
C GLY A 13 11.16 -4.56 3.48
N TYR A 14 10.44 -5.56 3.92
CA TYR A 14 10.77 -6.97 3.69
C TYR A 14 10.03 -7.56 2.49
N MET A 15 8.70 -7.72 2.56
CA MET A 15 7.94 -8.51 1.58
C MET A 15 8.06 -7.95 0.17
N LEU A 16 7.82 -6.64 -0.03
CA LEU A 16 7.92 -6.03 -1.36
C LEU A 16 9.33 -6.24 -1.95
N THR A 17 10.37 -6.06 -1.14
CA THR A 17 11.76 -6.26 -1.57
C THR A 17 11.99 -7.72 -2.00
N ARG A 18 11.48 -8.70 -1.25
CA ARG A 18 11.62 -10.13 -1.60
C ARG A 18 10.83 -10.51 -2.85
N LEU A 19 9.64 -9.95 -3.04
CA LEU A 19 8.86 -10.17 -4.28
C LEU A 19 9.59 -9.61 -5.52
N ILE A 20 10.26 -8.47 -5.38
CA ILE A 20 11.07 -7.88 -6.45
C ILE A 20 12.31 -8.74 -6.71
N ASP A 21 13.06 -9.10 -5.68
CA ASP A 21 14.27 -9.96 -5.79
C ASP A 21 13.94 -11.32 -6.44
N ALA A 22 12.80 -11.91 -6.10
CA ALA A 22 12.29 -13.15 -6.65
C ALA A 22 11.67 -13.01 -8.05
N ARG A 23 11.67 -11.79 -8.63
CA ARG A 23 11.08 -11.47 -9.94
C ARG A 23 9.61 -11.88 -10.08
N VAL A 24 8.86 -11.81 -8.97
CA VAL A 24 7.42 -12.08 -9.00
C VAL A 24 6.73 -11.05 -9.91
N PRO A 25 5.87 -11.50 -10.84
CA PRO A 25 5.12 -10.56 -11.69
C PRO A 25 4.25 -9.63 -10.85
N ARG A 26 4.29 -8.33 -11.17
CA ARG A 26 3.50 -7.29 -10.47
C ARG A 26 3.68 -7.30 -8.94
N PRO A 27 4.91 -7.21 -8.42
CA PRO A 27 5.19 -7.41 -6.99
C PRO A 27 4.43 -6.44 -6.09
N VAL A 28 4.18 -5.21 -6.55
CA VAL A 28 3.41 -4.20 -5.80
C VAL A 28 1.93 -4.62 -5.67
N LEU A 29 1.33 -5.14 -6.75
CA LEU A 29 -0.03 -5.67 -6.71
C LEU A 29 -0.15 -6.83 -5.73
N VAL A 30 0.76 -7.80 -5.84
CA VAL A 30 0.79 -8.97 -4.94
C VAL A 30 0.93 -8.53 -3.49
N SER A 31 1.87 -7.62 -3.20
CA SER A 31 2.06 -7.07 -1.84
C SER A 31 0.80 -6.38 -1.31
N GLY A 32 0.12 -5.57 -2.14
CA GLY A 32 -1.11 -4.89 -1.77
C GLY A 32 -2.27 -5.84 -1.49
N LEU A 33 -2.44 -6.86 -2.34
CA LEU A 33 -3.48 -7.87 -2.17
C LEU A 33 -3.25 -8.72 -0.90
N VAL A 34 -2.02 -9.14 -0.63
CA VAL A 34 -1.68 -9.89 0.59
C VAL A 34 -1.93 -9.02 1.83
N TRP A 35 -1.53 -7.75 1.79
CA TRP A 35 -1.79 -6.82 2.89
C TRP A 35 -3.28 -6.60 3.13
N GLY A 36 -4.08 -6.43 2.08
CA GLY A 36 -5.54 -6.37 2.20
C GLY A 36 -6.14 -7.66 2.76
N ALA A 37 -5.70 -8.82 2.26
CA ALA A 37 -6.17 -10.12 2.72
C ALA A 37 -5.86 -10.37 4.21
N TRP A 38 -4.76 -9.81 4.73
CA TRP A 38 -4.40 -9.89 6.14
C TRP A 38 -5.45 -9.23 7.06
N HIS A 39 -6.20 -8.24 6.56
CA HIS A 39 -7.28 -7.59 7.33
C HIS A 39 -8.62 -8.34 7.29
N LEU A 40 -8.81 -9.26 6.32
CA LEU A 40 -10.11 -9.94 6.14
C LEU A 40 -10.64 -10.64 7.38
N PRO A 41 -9.84 -11.36 8.19
CA PRO A 41 -10.34 -11.97 9.42
C PRO A 41 -10.97 -10.96 10.38
N LEU A 42 -10.38 -9.78 10.50
CA LEU A 42 -10.89 -8.71 11.38
C LEU A 42 -12.18 -8.08 10.83
N MET A 43 -12.28 -7.93 9.50
CA MET A 43 -13.49 -7.44 8.85
C MET A 43 -14.64 -8.43 8.99
N VAL A 44 -14.38 -9.73 8.79
CA VAL A 44 -15.39 -10.79 8.96
C VAL A 44 -15.84 -10.91 10.42
N ALA A 45 -14.93 -10.69 11.37
CA ALA A 45 -15.25 -10.65 12.79
C ALA A 45 -16.02 -9.38 13.22
N GLY A 46 -16.20 -8.40 12.32
CA GLY A 46 -16.89 -7.14 12.62
C GLY A 46 -16.12 -6.18 13.52
N VAL A 47 -14.81 -6.39 13.70
CA VAL A 47 -13.95 -5.54 14.53
C VAL A 47 -13.17 -4.50 13.73
N TYR A 48 -13.29 -4.53 12.40
CA TYR A 48 -12.61 -3.61 11.50
C TYR A 48 -13.53 -3.27 10.31
N TYR A 49 -13.89 -2.00 10.17
CA TYR A 49 -14.66 -1.42 9.04
C TYR A 49 -15.81 -2.29 8.49
N ALA A 50 -16.63 -2.82 9.37
CA ALA A 50 -17.84 -3.55 8.99
C ALA A 50 -18.95 -2.55 8.63
N GLY A 51 -19.08 -2.21 7.37
CA GLY A 51 -20.24 -1.47 6.86
C GLY A 51 -21.49 -2.36 6.77
N PRO A 52 -22.66 -1.80 6.42
CA PRO A 52 -23.94 -2.54 6.38
C PRO A 52 -23.93 -3.71 5.35
N PHE A 53 -23.05 -3.65 4.38
CA PHE A 53 -22.88 -4.68 3.34
C PHE A 53 -21.44 -5.23 3.38
N LEU A 54 -21.22 -6.25 4.19
CA LEU A 54 -19.88 -6.80 4.45
C LEU A 54 -19.09 -7.11 3.16
N LEU A 55 -19.70 -7.80 2.19
CA LEU A 55 -19.01 -8.15 0.95
C LEU A 55 -18.59 -6.92 0.16
N LEU A 56 -19.46 -5.91 0.05
CA LEU A 56 -19.14 -4.66 -0.63
C LEU A 56 -18.04 -3.90 0.10
N SER A 57 -18.10 -3.84 1.42
CA SER A 57 -17.06 -3.23 2.27
C SER A 57 -15.70 -3.92 2.09
N ILE A 58 -15.67 -5.25 2.03
CA ILE A 58 -14.45 -6.02 1.73
C ILE A 58 -13.91 -5.66 0.34
N LEU A 59 -14.75 -5.64 -0.68
CA LEU A 59 -14.29 -5.33 -2.06
C LEU A 59 -13.74 -3.91 -2.15
N LEU A 60 -14.44 -2.92 -1.60
CA LEU A 60 -13.98 -1.53 -1.58
C LEU A 60 -12.68 -1.39 -0.76
N PHE A 61 -12.60 -2.03 0.40
CA PHE A 61 -11.39 -2.05 1.22
C PHE A 61 -10.20 -2.64 0.47
N MET A 62 -10.39 -3.77 -0.22
CA MET A 62 -9.33 -4.38 -1.03
C MET A 62 -8.81 -3.43 -2.12
N VAL A 63 -9.71 -2.68 -2.77
CA VAL A 63 -9.32 -1.64 -3.75
C VAL A 63 -8.55 -0.53 -3.06
N THR A 64 -9.06 -0.01 -1.93
CA THR A 64 -8.46 1.06 -1.14
C THR A 64 -7.05 0.70 -0.70
N VAL A 65 -6.90 -0.43 0.03
CA VAL A 65 -5.61 -0.88 0.59
C VAL A 65 -4.60 -1.21 -0.50
N THR A 66 -5.03 -1.87 -1.58
CA THR A 66 -4.14 -2.17 -2.70
C THR A 66 -3.66 -0.88 -3.37
N SER A 67 -4.57 0.06 -3.63
CA SER A 67 -4.23 1.37 -4.23
C SER A 67 -3.31 2.18 -3.32
N PHE A 68 -3.59 2.22 -2.03
CA PHE A 68 -2.73 2.87 -1.04
C PHE A 68 -1.36 2.18 -0.97
N GLY A 69 -1.33 0.85 -1.08
CA GLY A 69 -0.13 0.04 -1.23
C GLY A 69 0.75 0.46 -2.40
N TYR A 70 0.15 0.82 -3.53
CA TYR A 70 0.88 1.35 -4.70
C TYR A 70 1.54 2.69 -4.40
N VAL A 71 0.83 3.61 -3.73
CA VAL A 71 1.40 4.92 -3.36
C VAL A 71 2.57 4.75 -2.39
N MET A 72 2.42 3.91 -1.38
CA MET A 72 3.49 3.65 -0.41
C MET A 72 4.67 2.91 -1.02
N ALA A 73 4.43 1.95 -1.91
CA ALA A 73 5.49 1.29 -2.67
C ALA A 73 6.26 2.28 -3.55
N TYR A 74 5.56 3.21 -4.19
CA TYR A 74 6.19 4.30 -4.94
C TYR A 74 7.13 5.13 -4.07
N LEU A 75 6.65 5.60 -2.92
CA LEU A 75 7.46 6.37 -1.98
C LEU A 75 8.68 5.57 -1.51
N ARG A 76 8.50 4.29 -1.19
CA ARG A 76 9.58 3.38 -0.77
C ARG A 76 10.64 3.20 -1.84
N LEU A 77 10.21 2.93 -3.06
CA LEU A 77 11.13 2.61 -4.17
C LEU A 77 11.85 3.85 -4.70
N THR A 78 11.20 5.01 -4.71
CA THR A 78 11.82 6.26 -5.18
C THR A 78 12.74 6.91 -4.17
N SER A 79 12.41 6.85 -2.88
CA SER A 79 13.24 7.42 -1.82
C SER A 79 14.36 6.49 -1.34
N GLY A 80 14.26 5.19 -1.62
CA GLY A 80 15.14 4.18 -1.04
C GLY A 80 14.92 3.93 0.46
N SER A 81 13.93 4.60 1.08
CA SER A 81 13.66 4.59 2.52
C SER A 81 12.23 4.14 2.81
N ILE A 82 12.00 3.46 3.94
CA ILE A 82 10.64 3.13 4.41
C ILE A 82 9.94 4.32 5.08
N TRP A 83 10.68 5.32 5.55
CA TRP A 83 10.13 6.41 6.35
C TRP A 83 9.00 7.20 5.69
N PRO A 84 9.06 7.56 4.39
CA PRO A 84 7.94 8.23 3.74
C PRO A 84 6.66 7.39 3.74
N ALA A 85 6.77 6.07 3.56
CA ALA A 85 5.63 5.16 3.65
C ALA A 85 5.10 5.06 5.09
N VAL A 86 5.99 4.96 6.09
CA VAL A 86 5.63 4.94 7.52
C VAL A 86 4.88 6.20 7.91
N LEU A 87 5.38 7.38 7.51
CA LEU A 87 4.75 8.66 7.83
C LEU A 87 3.38 8.79 7.16
N LEU A 88 3.27 8.43 5.90
CA LEU A 88 2.00 8.46 5.18
C LEU A 88 0.98 7.50 5.82
N HIS A 89 1.38 6.27 6.14
CA HIS A 89 0.52 5.27 6.79
C HIS A 89 0.08 5.73 8.18
N ALA A 90 1.02 6.24 8.99
CA ALA A 90 0.69 6.74 10.31
C ALA A 90 -0.25 7.96 10.26
N SER A 91 -0.05 8.87 9.30
CA SER A 91 -0.93 10.01 9.08
C SER A 91 -2.31 9.58 8.63
N TRP A 92 -2.38 8.59 7.72
CA TRP A 92 -3.65 8.01 7.28
C TRP A 92 -4.45 7.46 8.47
N ASN A 93 -3.84 6.60 9.28
CA ASN A 93 -4.51 6.03 10.45
C ASN A 93 -4.93 7.10 11.47
N ALA A 94 -4.07 8.11 11.69
CA ALA A 94 -4.37 9.19 12.62
C ALA A 94 -5.54 10.06 12.13
N ILE A 95 -5.57 10.42 10.85
CA ILE A 95 -6.58 11.33 10.30
C ILE A 95 -7.87 10.56 10.00
N THR A 96 -7.79 9.42 9.33
CA THR A 96 -8.98 8.69 8.89
C THR A 96 -9.67 8.03 10.08
N GLN A 97 -8.94 7.26 10.89
CA GLN A 97 -9.53 6.48 11.97
C GLN A 97 -9.84 7.32 13.24
N ASN A 98 -9.01 8.34 13.56
CA ASN A 98 -9.19 9.09 14.80
C ASN A 98 -9.84 10.46 14.61
N VAL A 99 -9.97 10.95 13.37
CA VAL A 99 -10.66 12.23 13.10
C VAL A 99 -11.91 11.97 12.28
N PHE A 100 -11.79 11.50 11.04
CA PHE A 100 -12.95 11.41 10.16
C PHE A 100 -13.99 10.39 10.63
N ASP A 101 -13.59 9.24 11.15
CA ASP A 101 -14.53 8.22 11.64
C ASP A 101 -15.35 8.72 12.83
N LEU A 102 -14.79 9.58 13.69
CA LEU A 102 -15.53 10.19 14.81
C LEU A 102 -16.65 11.12 14.34
N PHE A 103 -16.50 11.76 13.20
CA PHE A 103 -17.49 12.68 12.62
C PHE A 103 -18.42 12.02 11.62
N THR A 104 -18.10 10.80 11.14
CA THR A 104 -18.92 10.05 10.21
C THR A 104 -20.03 9.34 10.97
N LYS A 105 -21.27 9.82 10.82
CA LYS A 105 -22.44 9.25 11.50
C LYS A 105 -23.42 8.67 10.50
N GLY A 106 -23.93 7.48 10.80
CA GLY A 106 -24.94 6.77 10.00
C GLY A 106 -24.31 5.76 9.03
N GLU A 107 -25.02 4.65 8.84
CA GLU A 107 -24.55 3.51 8.03
C GLU A 107 -24.31 3.86 6.57
N SER A 108 -25.13 4.74 5.99
CA SER A 108 -24.97 5.22 4.61
C SER A 108 -23.72 6.07 4.43
N ALA A 109 -23.27 6.81 5.45
CA ALA A 109 -22.07 7.63 5.37
C ALA A 109 -20.81 6.75 5.25
N LEU A 110 -20.75 5.64 5.97
CA LEU A 110 -19.64 4.68 5.89
C LEU A 110 -19.47 4.05 4.50
N LEU A 111 -20.57 3.89 3.75
CA LEU A 111 -20.53 3.40 2.37
C LEU A 111 -19.83 4.39 1.42
N TRP A 112 -19.95 5.68 1.67
CA TRP A 112 -19.41 6.72 0.78
C TRP A 112 -18.03 7.21 1.22
N THR A 113 -17.81 7.27 2.54
CA THR A 113 -16.59 7.79 3.15
C THR A 113 -15.91 6.72 4.01
N GLY A 114 -14.81 6.93 4.65
CA GLY A 114 -14.08 5.91 5.40
C GLY A 114 -13.23 4.98 4.52
N GLU A 115 -12.50 4.08 5.14
CA GLU A 115 -11.53 3.21 4.41
C GLU A 115 -12.18 2.21 3.45
N SER A 116 -13.43 1.81 3.73
CA SER A 116 -14.24 0.97 2.84
C SER A 116 -15.23 1.78 2.00
N GLY A 117 -15.03 3.10 1.91
CA GLY A 117 -15.94 4.01 1.20
C GLY A 117 -15.64 4.13 -0.29
N VAL A 118 -16.71 4.30 -1.07
CA VAL A 118 -16.63 4.40 -2.54
C VAL A 118 -15.73 5.56 -2.97
N PHE A 119 -15.89 6.76 -2.36
CA PHE A 119 -15.10 7.94 -2.75
C PHE A 119 -13.62 7.75 -2.39
N VAL A 120 -13.30 7.14 -1.27
CA VAL A 120 -11.92 6.87 -0.86
C VAL A 120 -11.27 5.86 -1.79
N ALA A 121 -11.98 4.77 -2.12
CA ALA A 121 -11.50 3.76 -3.06
C ALA A 121 -11.20 4.38 -4.44
N LEU A 122 -12.12 5.19 -4.99
CA LEU A 122 -11.95 5.86 -6.29
C LEU A 122 -10.81 6.89 -6.26
N ALA A 123 -10.73 7.69 -5.20
CA ALA A 123 -9.67 8.70 -5.06
C ALA A 123 -8.29 8.04 -4.99
N LEU A 124 -8.11 7.01 -4.16
CA LEU A 124 -6.84 6.30 -4.05
C LEU A 124 -6.49 5.53 -5.33
N LEU A 125 -7.48 4.94 -6.00
CA LEU A 125 -7.26 4.30 -7.29
C LEU A 125 -6.76 5.31 -8.34
N ALA A 126 -7.36 6.49 -8.39
CA ALA A 126 -6.92 7.57 -9.28
C ALA A 126 -5.51 8.05 -8.95
N VAL A 127 -5.18 8.25 -7.66
CA VAL A 127 -3.82 8.63 -7.23
C VAL A 127 -2.82 7.52 -7.57
N ALA A 128 -3.12 6.26 -7.26
CA ALA A 128 -2.26 5.13 -7.60
C ALA A 128 -2.00 5.06 -9.12
N PHE A 129 -3.03 5.26 -9.92
CA PHE A 129 -2.91 5.30 -11.38
C PHE A 129 -2.02 6.45 -11.86
N MET A 130 -2.20 7.66 -11.34
CA MET A 130 -1.38 8.83 -11.70
C MET A 130 0.09 8.65 -11.32
N VAL A 131 0.34 8.10 -10.13
CA VAL A 131 1.68 7.84 -9.62
C VAL A 131 2.38 6.75 -10.42
N THR A 132 1.68 5.69 -10.79
CA THR A 132 2.26 4.53 -11.49
C THR A 132 2.43 4.76 -12.99
N ARG A 133 1.62 5.61 -13.63
CA ARG A 133 1.72 5.89 -15.07
C ARG A 133 3.11 6.35 -15.52
N LYS A 134 3.82 7.08 -14.68
CA LYS A 134 5.15 7.64 -15.01
C LYS A 134 6.32 6.67 -14.73
N GLN A 135 6.11 5.53 -14.08
CA GLN A 135 7.20 4.81 -13.40
C GLN A 135 7.32 3.31 -13.64
N TRP A 136 6.47 2.69 -14.41
CA TRP A 136 6.72 1.31 -14.86
C TRP A 136 8.06 1.18 -15.61
N THR A 137 8.60 2.29 -16.11
CA THR A 137 9.91 2.37 -16.75
C THR A 137 11.04 2.18 -15.73
N ILE A 138 10.92 2.71 -14.51
CA ILE A 138 12.00 2.67 -13.50
C ILE A 138 12.21 1.26 -12.94
N ILE A 139 11.13 0.50 -12.70
CA ILE A 139 11.24 -0.87 -12.17
C ILE A 139 11.89 -1.81 -13.20
N ARG A 140 11.74 -1.51 -14.50
CA ARG A 140 12.40 -2.26 -15.58
C ARG A 140 13.88 -1.95 -15.73
N THR A 141 14.34 -0.81 -15.25
CA THR A 141 15.72 -0.32 -15.40
C THR A 141 16.57 -0.47 -14.15
N LEU A 142 16.02 -1.01 -13.04
CA LEU A 142 16.85 -1.34 -11.88
C LEU A 142 17.81 -2.47 -12.31
N PRO A 143 19.13 -2.25 -12.32
CA PRO A 143 20.09 -3.31 -12.63
C PRO A 143 19.87 -4.45 -11.64
N GLY A 144 19.67 -5.65 -12.16
CA GLY A 144 19.62 -6.85 -11.33
C GLY A 144 20.86 -6.89 -10.47
N LYS A 145 20.72 -7.20 -9.17
CA LYS A 145 21.82 -7.29 -8.18
C LYS A 145 22.94 -8.29 -8.57
N GLY A 146 22.97 -8.78 -9.81
CA GLY A 146 23.96 -9.70 -10.35
C GLY A 146 25.00 -9.08 -11.28
N GLU A 147 24.77 -7.87 -11.78
CA GLU A 147 25.76 -7.18 -12.60
C GLU A 147 26.62 -6.26 -11.73
N ARG A 148 27.64 -6.87 -11.08
CA ARG A 148 28.76 -6.06 -10.58
C ARG A 148 29.42 -5.41 -11.79
N PRO A 149 29.73 -4.08 -11.76
CA PRO A 149 30.55 -3.48 -12.80
C PRO A 149 31.84 -4.30 -12.91
N VAL A 150 32.14 -4.75 -14.10
CA VAL A 150 33.46 -5.32 -14.42
C VAL A 150 34.48 -4.24 -14.05
N GLN A 151 35.22 -4.45 -12.96
CA GLN A 151 36.37 -3.61 -12.65
C GLN A 151 37.36 -3.81 -13.79
N GLU A 152 37.55 -2.77 -14.63
CA GLU A 152 38.67 -2.74 -15.58
C GLU A 152 39.96 -2.95 -14.78
N PRO A 153 40.85 -3.86 -15.24
CA PRO A 153 42.13 -4.04 -14.59
C PRO A 153 42.91 -2.71 -14.69
N ARG A 154 43.30 -2.17 -13.54
CA ARG A 154 44.22 -1.03 -13.48
C ARG A 154 45.49 -1.45 -14.21
N SER A 155 45.77 -0.83 -15.33
CA SER A 155 47.09 -0.87 -16.00
C SER A 155 48.14 -0.30 -15.04
N LEU A 156 49.11 -1.12 -14.69
CA LEU A 156 50.32 -0.74 -13.95
C LEU A 156 51.18 0.17 -14.82
#